data_d2bac434b2e1fd078771b993adac130d
#
_entry.id   d2bac434b2e1fd078771b993adac130d
#
_cell.length_a   1.000
_cell.length_b   1.000
_cell.length_c   1.000
_cell.angle_alpha   90.00
_cell.angle_beta   90.00
_cell.angle_gamma   90.00
#
_symmetry.space_group_name_H-M   'P 1'
#
loop_
_entity.id
_entity.type
_entity.pdbx_description
1 polymer ?
#
loop_
_entity_poly.entity_id
_entity_poly.type
_entity_poly.pdbx_seq_one_letter_code
_entity_poly.pdbx_strand_id
1 'polypeptide(L)'
;MRKKKRENGRRQYSDELKAEAVQMMLDGYSASSVARRLGLSGTNILYRWKAKIVSESGPAASALEARVQELEKELRRVEQERDILKKALAIFSQKP
;
A
#
# COMPACT_ATOMS: atom_id res chain seq x y z
N MET A 1 18.81 -3.32 30.31
CA MET A 1 18.67 -3.20 29.53
C MET A 1 18.81 -3.21 28.67
N ARG A 2 18.54 -3.12 28.81
CA ARG A 2 18.32 -3.08 27.89
C ARG A 2 18.05 -2.94 26.99
N LYS A 3 17.70 -2.80 27.12
CA LYS A 3 17.27 -2.68 26.25
C LYS A 3 17.17 -2.44 25.43
N LYS A 4 16.95 -2.37 25.68
CA LYS A 4 16.69 -2.10 24.87
C LYS A 4 16.70 -2.15 23.95
N LYS A 5 16.46 -2.29 24.10
CA LYS A 5 16.32 -2.33 23.20
C LYS A 5 16.12 -2.51 22.41
N ARG A 6 15.84 -2.64 22.54
CA ARG A 6 15.56 -2.84 21.81
C ARG A 6 15.39 -3.26 21.30
N GLU A 7 15.20 -3.41 21.76
CA GLU A 7 14.97 -3.67 21.32
C GLU A 7 15.04 -4.11 20.55
N ASN A 8 15.07 -4.45 20.77
CA ASN A 8 14.89 -4.58 19.91
C ASN A 8 14.81 -4.14 18.98
N GLY A 9 14.94 -3.82 19.28
CA GLY A 9 14.98 -3.01 18.13
C GLY A 9 13.67 -2.45 17.62
N ARG A 10 12.69 -2.50 18.37
CA ARG A 10 11.40 -1.94 17.97
C ARG A 10 11.38 -0.45 18.16
N ARG A 11 11.16 0.26 17.09
CA ARG A 11 10.92 1.69 17.17
C ARG A 11 9.49 1.97 17.56
N GLN A 12 9.31 3.01 18.33
CA GLN A 12 7.99 3.53 18.60
C GLN A 12 7.76 4.77 17.75
N TYR A 13 6.58 4.86 17.21
CA TYR A 13 6.22 5.96 16.32
C TYR A 13 5.08 6.75 16.91
N SER A 14 5.11 8.06 16.74
CA SER A 14 4.06 8.91 17.25
C SER A 14 2.76 8.67 16.48
N ASP A 15 1.64 8.99 17.12
CA ASP A 15 0.34 8.87 16.47
C ASP A 15 0.24 9.82 15.28
N GLU A 16 0.88 10.98 15.37
CA GLU A 16 0.90 11.93 14.26
C GLU A 16 1.61 11.34 13.03
N LEU A 17 2.74 10.67 13.26
CA LEU A 17 3.46 10.05 12.16
C LEU A 17 2.64 8.95 11.50
N LYS A 18 1.99 8.12 12.32
CA LYS A 18 1.14 7.05 11.78
C LYS A 18 0.00 7.62 10.95
N ALA A 19 -0.64 8.67 11.46
CA ALA A 19 -1.73 9.30 10.74
C ALA A 19 -1.26 9.91 9.42
N GLU A 20 -0.10 10.57 9.45
CA GLU A 20 0.49 11.15 8.25
C GLU A 20 0.80 10.08 7.21
N ALA A 21 1.39 8.96 7.66
CA ALA A 21 1.72 7.86 6.77
C ALA A 21 0.49 7.29 6.09
N VAL A 22 -0.56 7.06 6.86
CA VAL A 22 -1.80 6.52 6.31
C VAL A 22 -2.45 7.53 5.38
N GLN A 23 -2.41 8.82 5.73
CA GLN A 23 -2.95 9.87 4.87
C GLN A 23 -2.26 9.87 3.51
N MET A 24 -0.94 9.72 3.49
CA MET A 24 -0.19 9.66 2.24
C MET A 24 -0.63 8.47 1.40
N MET A 25 -0.86 7.31 2.03
CA MET A 25 -1.35 6.14 1.31
C MET A 25 -2.73 6.39 0.72
N LEU A 26 -3.60 7.06 1.46
CA LEU A 26 -4.93 7.39 0.97
C LEU A 26 -4.88 8.42 -0.17
N ASP A 27 -3.86 9.25 -0.17
CA ASP A 27 -3.68 10.25 -1.24
C ASP A 27 -3.08 9.65 -2.51
N GLY A 28 -2.78 8.35 -2.50
CA GLY A 28 -2.35 7.65 -3.69
C GLY A 28 -0.87 7.29 -3.75
N TYR A 29 -0.10 7.66 -2.73
CA TYR A 29 1.31 7.25 -2.69
C TYR A 29 1.41 5.76 -2.41
N SER A 30 2.38 5.11 -3.06
CA SER A 30 2.61 3.69 -2.82
C SER A 30 3.21 3.51 -1.42
N ALA A 31 2.98 2.32 -0.85
CA ALA A 31 3.53 2.01 0.47
C ALA A 31 5.06 2.13 0.47
N SER A 32 5.71 1.68 -0.62
CA SER A 32 7.17 1.80 -0.75
C SER A 32 7.62 3.25 -0.72
N SER A 33 6.89 4.12 -1.41
CA SER A 33 7.20 5.54 -1.45
C SER A 33 7.06 6.18 -0.06
N VAL A 34 5.96 5.86 0.64
CA VAL A 34 5.72 6.38 1.98
C VAL A 34 6.81 5.92 2.94
N ALA A 35 7.15 4.63 2.91
CA ALA A 35 8.20 4.09 3.78
C ALA A 35 9.52 4.81 3.55
N ARG A 36 9.86 5.06 2.30
CA ARG A 36 11.10 5.74 1.97
C ARG A 36 11.10 7.19 2.45
N ARG A 37 10.00 7.89 2.25
CA ARG A 37 9.90 9.30 2.65
C ARG A 37 9.95 9.48 4.17
N LEU A 38 9.40 8.54 4.90
CA LEU A 38 9.33 8.65 6.36
C LEU A 38 10.43 7.88 7.07
N GLY A 39 11.34 7.26 6.32
CA GLY A 39 12.46 6.55 6.91
C GLY A 39 12.07 5.26 7.61
N LEU A 40 11.04 4.60 7.13
CA LEU A 40 10.59 3.33 7.72
C LEU A 40 11.36 2.17 7.14
N SER A 41 11.51 1.12 7.94
CA SER A 41 12.28 -0.05 7.54
C SER A 41 11.57 -0.95 6.53
N GLY A 42 10.26 -0.81 6.40
CA GLY A 42 9.50 -1.63 5.47
C GLY A 42 8.08 -1.16 5.34
N THR A 43 7.30 -1.88 4.53
CA THR A 43 5.93 -1.49 4.24
C THR A 43 4.90 -2.20 5.11
N ASN A 44 5.27 -3.32 5.75
CA ASN A 44 4.32 -4.08 6.56
C ASN A 44 3.72 -3.25 7.68
N ILE A 45 4.52 -2.39 8.27
CA ILE A 45 4.06 -1.54 9.37
C ILE A 45 2.98 -0.56 8.88
N LEU A 46 3.11 -0.09 7.64
CA LEU A 46 2.13 0.81 7.06
C LEU A 46 0.78 0.15 6.90
N TYR A 47 0.78 -1.09 6.43
CA TYR A 47 -0.47 -1.83 6.26
C TYR A 47 -1.13 -2.13 7.60
N ARG A 48 -0.33 -2.39 8.63
CA ARG A 48 -0.88 -2.60 9.97
C ARG A 48 -1.51 -1.32 10.52
N TRP A 49 -0.85 -0.18 10.34
CA TRP A 49 -1.40 1.10 10.79
C TRP A 49 -2.70 1.41 10.07
N LYS A 50 -2.71 1.20 8.77
CA LYS A 50 -3.92 1.44 7.97
C LYS A 50 -5.06 0.53 8.41
N ALA A 51 -4.78 -0.75 8.61
CA ALA A 51 -5.79 -1.70 9.03
C ALA A 51 -6.38 -1.32 10.39
N LYS A 52 -5.53 -0.89 11.31
CA LYS A 52 -5.99 -0.48 12.63
C LYS A 52 -6.89 0.74 12.55
N ILE A 53 -6.47 1.75 11.80
CA ILE A 53 -7.26 2.97 11.65
C ILE A 53 -8.60 2.66 11.00
N VAL A 54 -8.61 1.84 9.95
CA VAL A 54 -9.85 1.46 9.28
C VAL A 54 -10.78 0.71 10.22
N SER A 55 -10.24 -0.25 10.98
CA SER A 55 -11.07 -1.04 11.89
C SER A 55 -11.66 -0.18 13.00
N GLU A 56 -10.92 0.81 13.48
CA GLU A 56 -11.40 1.70 14.54
C GLU A 56 -12.37 2.76 14.00
N SER A 57 -12.43 2.91 12.68
CA SER A 57 -13.32 3.90 12.07
C SER A 57 -14.72 3.37 11.79
N GLY A 58 -14.95 2.08 12.07
CA GLY A 58 -16.28 1.51 12.01
C GLY A 58 -16.58 0.73 10.73
N PRO A 59 -17.77 0.11 10.67
CA PRO A 59 -18.12 -0.79 9.56
C PRO A 59 -18.12 -0.13 8.18
N ALA A 60 -18.53 1.14 8.11
CA ALA A 60 -18.57 1.83 6.82
C ALA A 60 -17.17 1.98 6.23
N ALA A 61 -16.19 2.34 7.09
CA ALA A 61 -14.80 2.49 6.63
C ALA A 61 -14.23 1.15 6.19
N SER A 62 -14.54 0.08 6.92
CA SER A 62 -14.09 -1.27 6.57
C SER A 62 -14.66 -1.71 5.22
N ALA A 63 -15.93 -1.43 4.99
CA ALA A 63 -16.58 -1.76 3.72
C ALA A 63 -15.95 -1.00 2.56
N LEU A 64 -15.64 0.29 2.77
CA LEU A 64 -14.99 1.09 1.74
C LEU A 64 -13.60 0.59 1.42
N GLU A 65 -12.84 0.20 2.45
CA GLU A 65 -11.49 -0.33 2.23
C GLU A 65 -11.54 -1.64 1.44
N ALA A 66 -12.50 -2.51 1.76
CA ALA A 66 -12.68 -3.75 1.02
C ALA A 66 -12.99 -3.46 -0.45
N ARG A 67 -13.81 -2.45 -0.70
CA ARG A 67 -14.16 -2.06 -2.07
C ARG A 67 -12.95 -1.51 -2.82
N VAL A 68 -12.13 -0.70 -2.13
CA VAL A 68 -10.90 -0.18 -2.72
C VAL A 68 -9.97 -1.31 -3.13
N GLN A 69 -9.77 -2.29 -2.25
CA GLN A 69 -8.91 -3.44 -2.56
C GLN A 69 -9.44 -4.24 -3.74
N GLU A 70 -10.73 -4.40 -3.82
CA GLU A 70 -11.38 -5.09 -4.93
C GLU A 70 -11.12 -4.37 -6.26
N LEU A 71 -11.28 -3.05 -6.25
CA LEU A 71 -11.06 -2.24 -7.44
C LEU A 71 -9.59 -2.23 -7.86
N GLU A 72 -8.68 -2.19 -6.89
CA GLU A 72 -7.24 -2.26 -7.19
C GLU A 72 -6.88 -3.58 -7.84
N LYS A 73 -7.47 -4.67 -7.36
CA LYS A 73 -7.24 -5.98 -7.94
C LYS A 73 -7.75 -6.04 -9.38
N GLU A 74 -8.92 -5.49 -9.61
CA GLU A 74 -9.50 -5.45 -10.94
C GLU A 74 -8.68 -4.59 -11.88
N LEU A 75 -8.16 -3.47 -11.39
CA LEU A 75 -7.31 -2.60 -12.20
C LEU A 75 -6.04 -3.34 -12.64
N ARG A 76 -5.40 -4.06 -11.73
CA ARG A 76 -4.21 -4.83 -12.09
C ARG A 76 -4.53 -5.87 -13.18
N ARG A 77 -5.68 -6.51 -13.07
CA ARG A 77 -6.09 -7.50 -14.07
C ARG A 77 -6.26 -6.85 -15.45
N VAL A 78 -6.93 -5.70 -15.48
CA VAL A 78 -7.15 -4.99 -16.73
C VAL A 78 -5.84 -4.51 -17.33
N GLU A 79 -4.93 -4.02 -16.49
CA GLU A 79 -3.62 -3.59 -16.96
C GLU A 79 -2.82 -4.76 -17.56
N GLN A 80 -2.91 -5.93 -16.95
CA GLN A 80 -2.26 -7.12 -17.49
C GLN A 80 -2.85 -7.51 -18.85
N GLU A 81 -4.17 -7.45 -18.96
CA GLU A 81 -4.84 -7.74 -20.23
C GLU A 81 -4.42 -6.76 -21.32
N ARG A 82 -4.34 -5.48 -20.95
CA ARG A 82 -3.87 -4.47 -21.89
C ARG A 82 -2.45 -4.76 -22.36
N ASP A 83 -1.56 -5.13 -21.45
CA ASP A 83 -0.18 -5.41 -21.80
C ASP A 83 -0.05 -6.63 -22.70
N ILE A 84 -0.87 -7.65 -22.46
CA ILE A 84 -0.90 -8.85 -23.31
C ILE A 84 -1.36 -8.47 -24.72
N LEU A 85 -2.41 -7.64 -24.80
CA LEU A 85 -2.91 -7.18 -26.09
C LEU A 85 -1.89 -6.33 -26.84
N LYS A 86 -1.16 -5.49 -26.12
CA LYS A 86 -0.10 -4.69 -26.73
C LYS A 86 0.98 -5.58 -27.33
N LYS A 87 1.37 -6.62 -26.61
CA LYS A 87 2.37 -7.57 -27.13
C LYS A 87 1.85 -8.31 -28.35
N ALA A 88 0.60 -8.74 -28.32
CA ALA A 88 -0.01 -9.42 -29.45
C ALA A 88 -0.05 -8.51 -30.66
N LEU A 89 -0.42 -7.26 -30.47
CA LEU A 89 -0.48 -6.29 -31.56
C LEU A 89 0.91 -6.05 -32.16
N ALA A 90 1.92 -5.93 -31.30
CA ALA A 90 3.29 -5.73 -31.78
C ALA A 90 3.77 -6.90 -32.62
N ILE A 91 3.46 -8.14 -32.21
CA ILE A 91 3.83 -9.32 -32.97
C ILE A 91 3.08 -9.35 -34.30
N PHE A 92 1.79 -9.05 -34.28
CA PHE A 92 0.96 -9.04 -35.46
C PHE A 92 1.45 -8.02 -36.49
N SER A 93 1.85 -6.84 -36.03
CA SER A 93 2.27 -5.76 -36.92
C SER A 93 3.68 -5.98 -37.47
N GLN A 94 4.41 -6.97 -36.99
CA GLN A 94 5.74 -7.32 -37.54
C GLN A 94 5.68 -8.27 -38.72
N LYS A 95 4.51 -8.73 -39.08
CA LYS A 95 4.37 -9.63 -40.24
C LYS A 95 4.71 -8.88 -41.51
N PRO A 96 5.43 -9.53 -42.41
CA PRO A 96 5.76 -8.93 -43.70
C PRO A 96 4.54 -8.74 -44.60
#